data_20c4ed162761ccabaeaed4035524fa17
#
_entry.id   20c4ed162761ccabaeaed4035524fa17
#
_cell.length_a   1.000
_cell.length_b   1.000
_cell.length_c   1.000
_cell.angle_alpha   90.00
_cell.angle_beta   90.00
_cell.angle_gamma   90.00
#
_symmetry.space_group_name_H-M   'P 1'
#
loop_
_entity.id
_entity.type
_entity.pdbx_description
1 polymer ?
#
loop_
_entity_poly.entity_id
_entity_poly.type
_entity_poly.pdbx_seq_one_letter_code
_entity_poly.pdbx_strand_id
1 'polypeptide(L)'
;MDMNSFQAITNRANQLLRRAWVNLGLPFDVPMVNEKKEGIIDIEALLLATVLFMGQDRIVTDVPAWIARFQDLINHQKLKSMVQASPEKHRMTILESVKQDSFQATPNTFKKIFGLQEHPTKTLIETIESRKGKLNSVEHVAQSSIMINNRLLYGTGFRADVITITQIRNHKLNGKRLSDLLCTANSTISRILNDLKACKFINQEHERVKNTDTYPGMFISSHTLRNLYDILDAEEFRSDELKKAAYESLDFRHDQFGRQLLKG
;
A
#
# COMPACT_ATOMS: atom_id res chain seq x y z
N MET A 1 -11.40 18.08 22.58
CA MET A 1 -10.86 18.37 21.23
C MET A 1 -12.03 18.33 20.26
N ASP A 2 -12.19 19.38 19.48
CA ASP A 2 -13.40 19.58 18.70
C ASP A 2 -13.56 18.55 17.58
N MET A 3 -14.79 18.27 17.19
CA MET A 3 -15.18 17.48 16.00
C MET A 3 -14.37 17.88 14.74
N ASN A 4 -13.86 19.13 14.71
CA ASN A 4 -12.99 19.68 13.68
C ASN A 4 -11.63 18.96 13.55
N SER A 5 -11.06 18.41 14.62
CA SER A 5 -9.72 17.80 14.56
C SER A 5 -9.74 16.40 13.97
N PHE A 6 -10.76 15.58 14.27
CA PHE A 6 -10.92 14.25 13.67
C PHE A 6 -11.19 14.37 12.18
N GLN A 7 -12.10 15.28 11.79
CA GLN A 7 -12.37 15.55 10.37
C GLN A 7 -11.10 15.99 9.63
N ALA A 8 -10.24 16.78 10.27
CA ALA A 8 -8.96 17.18 9.68
C ALA A 8 -8.01 15.98 9.44
N ILE A 9 -7.93 15.03 10.38
CA ILE A 9 -7.13 13.82 10.25
C ILE A 9 -7.64 12.94 9.12
N THR A 10 -8.95 12.69 9.10
CA THR A 10 -9.60 11.90 8.04
C THR A 10 -9.41 12.54 6.67
N ASN A 11 -9.59 13.85 6.56
CA ASN A 11 -9.35 14.58 5.31
C ASN A 11 -7.90 14.47 4.84
N ARG A 12 -6.93 14.51 5.77
CA ARG A 12 -5.51 14.35 5.44
C ARG A 12 -5.19 12.93 4.98
N ALA A 13 -5.72 11.91 5.66
CA ALA A 13 -5.59 10.52 5.24
C ALA A 13 -6.16 10.31 3.83
N ASN A 14 -7.37 10.83 3.58
CA ASN A 14 -8.00 10.76 2.26
C ASN A 14 -7.18 11.47 1.17
N GLN A 15 -6.63 12.64 1.45
CA GLN A 15 -5.76 13.35 0.49
C GLN A 15 -4.50 12.54 0.17
N LEU A 16 -3.90 11.90 1.15
CA LEU A 16 -2.74 11.05 0.97
C LEU A 16 -3.05 9.84 0.10
N LEU A 17 -4.13 9.11 0.41
CA LEU A 17 -4.58 7.97 -0.36
C LEU A 17 -4.89 8.37 -1.81
N ARG A 18 -5.56 9.50 -2.02
CA ARG A 18 -5.83 10.05 -3.36
C ARG A 18 -4.54 10.34 -4.12
N ARG A 19 -3.55 10.99 -3.49
CA ARG A 19 -2.24 11.25 -4.13
C ARG A 19 -1.53 9.95 -4.52
N ALA A 20 -1.56 8.95 -3.65
CA ALA A 20 -0.97 7.66 -3.96
C ALA A 20 -1.63 7.01 -5.18
N TRP A 21 -2.95 7.05 -5.27
CA TRP A 21 -3.67 6.53 -6.43
C TRP A 21 -3.43 7.33 -7.72
N VAL A 22 -3.31 8.66 -7.63
CA VAL A 22 -2.93 9.49 -8.78
C VAL A 22 -1.53 9.13 -9.27
N ASN A 23 -0.57 8.92 -8.36
CA ASN A 23 0.76 8.42 -8.71
C ASN A 23 0.69 7.03 -9.37
N LEU A 24 -0.26 6.19 -8.97
CA LEU A 24 -0.53 4.90 -9.59
C LEU A 24 -1.42 4.99 -10.85
N GLY A 25 -1.65 6.19 -11.36
CA GLY A 25 -2.28 6.41 -12.66
C GLY A 25 -3.80 6.51 -12.67
N LEU A 26 -4.45 6.69 -11.51
CA LEU A 26 -5.87 7.05 -11.50
C LEU A 26 -6.06 8.52 -11.93
N PRO A 27 -7.06 8.81 -12.78
CA PRO A 27 -7.28 10.15 -13.35
C PRO A 27 -8.06 11.05 -12.38
N PHE A 28 -7.42 11.53 -11.33
CA PHE A 28 -8.02 12.51 -10.41
C PHE A 28 -7.28 13.85 -10.46
N ASP A 29 -8.03 14.94 -10.39
CA ASP A 29 -7.48 16.27 -10.18
C ASP A 29 -7.10 16.44 -8.69
N VAL A 30 -5.89 16.05 -8.37
CA VAL A 30 -5.27 16.38 -7.09
C VAL A 30 -4.20 17.42 -7.38
N PRO A 31 -4.13 18.54 -6.63
CA PRO A 31 -3.06 19.50 -6.80
C PRO A 31 -1.71 18.77 -6.70
N MET A 32 -1.02 18.66 -7.81
CA MET A 32 0.32 18.06 -7.86
C MET A 32 1.24 19.01 -7.10
N VAL A 33 1.60 18.64 -5.89
CA VAL A 33 2.82 19.18 -5.31
C VAL A 33 3.96 18.64 -6.17
N ASN A 34 4.75 19.53 -6.74
CA ASN A 34 5.80 19.28 -7.74
C ASN A 34 6.94 18.36 -7.25
N GLU A 35 6.62 17.26 -6.62
CA GLU A 35 7.58 16.27 -6.19
C GLU A 35 7.61 15.10 -7.19
N LYS A 36 8.43 15.28 -8.23
CA LYS A 36 8.87 14.20 -9.15
C LYS A 36 9.75 13.15 -8.42
N LYS A 37 9.41 12.75 -7.21
CA LYS A 37 10.18 11.74 -6.50
C LYS A 37 9.47 10.41 -6.58
N GLU A 38 10.19 9.43 -7.10
CA GLU A 38 9.79 8.03 -7.04
C GLU A 38 9.40 7.67 -5.61
N GLY A 39 8.18 7.21 -5.43
CA GLY A 39 7.66 6.80 -4.13
C GLY A 39 7.79 5.30 -3.89
N ILE A 40 7.64 4.90 -2.64
CA ILE A 40 7.33 3.51 -2.30
C ILE A 40 5.86 3.45 -1.98
N ILE A 41 5.12 2.79 -2.85
CA ILE A 41 3.71 2.57 -2.66
C ILE A 41 3.49 1.07 -2.61
N ASP A 42 3.23 0.59 -1.40
CA ASP A 42 2.75 -0.77 -1.17
C ASP A 42 1.28 -0.85 -1.59
N ILE A 43 1.05 -1.47 -2.74
CA ILE A 43 -0.27 -1.54 -3.37
C ILE A 43 -1.27 -2.23 -2.44
N GLU A 44 -0.88 -3.30 -1.77
CA GLU A 44 -1.75 -4.08 -0.90
C GLU A 44 -2.17 -3.25 0.33
N ALA A 45 -1.23 -2.52 0.92
CA ALA A 45 -1.53 -1.60 2.02
C ALA A 45 -2.43 -0.45 1.57
N LEU A 46 -2.16 0.12 0.39
CA LEU A 46 -2.96 1.19 -0.18
C LEU A 46 -4.40 0.74 -0.47
N LEU A 47 -4.57 -0.45 -1.05
CA LEU A 47 -5.90 -1.04 -1.31
C LEU A 47 -6.71 -1.17 -0.02
N LEU A 48 -6.13 -1.77 1.02
CA LEU A 48 -6.82 -1.96 2.29
C LEU A 48 -7.13 -0.64 2.99
N ALA A 49 -6.19 0.31 2.98
CA ALA A 49 -6.41 1.65 3.52
C ALA A 49 -7.55 2.38 2.79
N THR A 50 -7.60 2.27 1.47
CA THR A 50 -8.64 2.90 0.65
C THR A 50 -10.02 2.34 0.99
N VAL A 51 -10.14 1.04 1.08
CA VAL A 51 -11.40 0.37 1.42
C VAL A 51 -11.90 0.77 2.82
N LEU A 52 -10.98 0.95 3.78
CA LEU A 52 -11.32 1.35 5.14
C LEU A 52 -11.73 2.82 5.27
N PHE A 53 -11.00 3.72 4.61
CA PHE A 53 -11.16 5.17 4.83
C PHE A 53 -12.08 5.85 3.84
N MET A 54 -12.19 5.32 2.63
CA MET A 54 -12.83 6.02 1.52
C MET A 54 -14.12 5.36 1.05
N GLY A 55 -14.76 4.53 1.88
CA GLY A 55 -15.85 3.63 1.54
C GLY A 55 -16.96 4.16 0.62
N GLN A 56 -17.22 5.48 0.62
CA GLN A 56 -18.21 6.13 -0.27
C GLN A 56 -17.59 7.12 -1.27
N ASP A 57 -16.26 7.20 -1.34
CA ASP A 57 -15.57 8.10 -2.25
C ASP A 57 -15.58 7.53 -3.68
N ARG A 58 -15.63 8.44 -4.68
CA ARG A 58 -15.53 8.09 -6.10
C ARG A 58 -14.30 7.21 -6.41
N ILE A 59 -13.21 7.38 -5.67
CA ILE A 59 -11.99 6.60 -5.84
C ILE A 59 -12.25 5.10 -5.69
N VAL A 60 -13.13 4.71 -4.78
CA VAL A 60 -13.51 3.31 -4.53
C VAL A 60 -14.19 2.69 -5.75
N THR A 61 -14.78 3.49 -6.62
CA THR A 61 -15.38 2.99 -7.87
C THR A 61 -14.37 2.88 -9.03
N ASP A 62 -13.20 3.54 -8.92
CA ASP A 62 -12.14 3.51 -9.95
C ASP A 62 -11.04 2.49 -9.60
N VAL A 63 -10.84 2.19 -8.32
CA VAL A 63 -9.90 1.17 -7.85
C VAL A 63 -10.16 -0.22 -8.44
N PRO A 64 -11.40 -0.73 -8.59
CA PRO A 64 -11.67 -1.99 -9.28
C PRO A 64 -11.18 -2.01 -10.72
N ALA A 65 -11.28 -0.90 -11.46
CA ALA A 65 -10.74 -0.80 -12.81
C ALA A 65 -9.20 -0.88 -12.81
N TRP A 66 -8.56 -0.27 -11.82
CA TRP A 66 -7.11 -0.38 -11.62
C TRP A 66 -6.69 -1.82 -11.31
N ILE A 67 -7.39 -2.49 -10.38
CA ILE A 67 -7.15 -3.89 -10.05
C ILE A 67 -7.32 -4.78 -11.30
N ALA A 68 -8.38 -4.56 -12.08
CA ALA A 68 -8.64 -5.33 -13.29
C ALA A 68 -7.56 -5.13 -14.38
N ARG A 69 -6.95 -3.94 -14.45
CA ARG A 69 -5.88 -3.64 -15.41
C ARG A 69 -4.50 -4.10 -14.96
N PHE A 70 -4.21 -3.95 -13.68
CA PHE A 70 -2.88 -4.15 -13.11
C PHE A 70 -2.82 -5.30 -12.09
N GLN A 71 -3.67 -6.31 -12.23
CA GLN A 71 -3.74 -7.45 -11.31
C GLN A 71 -2.39 -8.16 -11.13
N ASP A 72 -1.56 -8.19 -12.18
CA ASP A 72 -0.25 -8.83 -12.15
C ASP A 72 0.78 -8.08 -11.29
N LEU A 73 0.49 -6.85 -10.91
CA LEU A 73 1.29 -6.05 -9.98
C LEU A 73 0.90 -6.25 -8.51
N ILE A 74 -0.20 -6.96 -8.23
CA ILE A 74 -0.70 -7.20 -6.87
C ILE A 74 -0.12 -8.51 -6.35
N ASN A 75 0.57 -8.45 -5.21
CA ASN A 75 0.99 -9.64 -4.48
C ASN A 75 -0.19 -10.22 -3.70
N HIS A 76 -0.95 -11.12 -4.34
CA HIS A 76 -2.15 -11.72 -3.77
C HIS A 76 -1.89 -12.47 -2.45
N GLN A 77 -0.71 -13.10 -2.30
CA GLN A 77 -0.34 -13.77 -1.07
C GLN A 77 -0.16 -12.76 0.07
N LYS A 78 0.52 -11.64 -0.20
CA LYS A 78 0.71 -10.57 0.75
C LYS A 78 -0.63 -9.92 1.12
N LEU A 79 -1.46 -9.60 0.13
CA LEU A 79 -2.79 -9.03 0.35
C LEU A 79 -3.62 -9.94 1.28
N LYS A 80 -3.66 -11.25 1.01
CA LYS A 80 -4.34 -12.22 1.87
C LYS A 80 -3.78 -12.22 3.30
N SER A 81 -2.46 -12.23 3.44
CA SER A 81 -1.81 -12.20 4.76
C SER A 81 -2.13 -10.92 5.53
N MET A 82 -2.17 -9.77 4.86
CA MET A 82 -2.51 -8.49 5.47
C MET A 82 -3.97 -8.46 5.94
N VAL A 83 -4.92 -8.96 5.14
CA VAL A 83 -6.33 -9.09 5.54
C VAL A 83 -6.46 -9.99 6.77
N GLN A 84 -5.75 -11.12 6.81
CA GLN A 84 -5.78 -12.04 7.94
C GLN A 84 -5.13 -11.47 9.21
N ALA A 85 -4.09 -10.66 9.06
CA ALA A 85 -3.38 -10.00 10.16
C ALA A 85 -4.10 -8.74 10.67
N SER A 86 -5.11 -8.26 9.96
CA SER A 86 -5.90 -7.09 10.38
C SER A 86 -6.70 -7.40 11.65
N PRO A 87 -6.83 -6.44 12.59
CA PRO A 87 -7.74 -6.58 13.72
C PRO A 87 -9.16 -6.98 13.25
N GLU A 88 -9.84 -7.80 14.02
CA GLU A 88 -11.10 -8.40 13.58
C GLU A 88 -12.15 -7.37 13.15
N LYS A 89 -12.30 -6.29 13.93
CA LYS A 89 -13.18 -5.19 13.60
C LYS A 89 -12.89 -4.60 12.20
N HIS A 90 -11.62 -4.26 11.94
CA HIS A 90 -11.22 -3.68 10.65
C HIS A 90 -11.31 -4.69 9.51
N ARG A 91 -11.01 -5.96 9.79
CA ARG A 91 -11.20 -7.04 8.82
C ARG A 91 -12.65 -7.17 8.39
N MET A 92 -13.60 -7.10 9.33
CA MET A 92 -15.04 -7.12 9.01
C MET A 92 -15.42 -5.92 8.15
N THR A 93 -14.98 -4.70 8.51
CA THR A 93 -15.20 -3.49 7.71
C THR A 93 -14.63 -3.62 6.29
N ILE A 94 -13.40 -4.14 6.14
CA ILE A 94 -12.79 -4.41 4.84
C ILE A 94 -13.67 -5.37 4.02
N LEU A 95 -14.07 -6.50 4.60
CA LEU A 95 -14.87 -7.51 3.93
C LEU A 95 -16.25 -6.98 3.51
N GLU A 96 -16.87 -6.14 4.32
CA GLU A 96 -18.15 -5.49 4.00
C GLU A 96 -17.97 -4.45 2.88
N SER A 97 -16.94 -3.63 2.96
CA SER A 97 -16.70 -2.58 1.95
C SER A 97 -16.40 -3.16 0.57
N VAL A 98 -15.66 -4.27 0.47
CA VAL A 98 -15.38 -4.92 -0.83
C VAL A 98 -16.57 -5.71 -1.39
N LYS A 99 -17.64 -5.94 -0.62
CA LYS A 99 -18.88 -6.51 -1.17
C LYS A 99 -19.66 -5.52 -2.03
N GLN A 100 -19.28 -4.24 -2.06
CA GLN A 100 -19.89 -3.27 -2.96
C GLN A 100 -19.81 -3.73 -4.42
N ASP A 101 -20.81 -3.40 -5.19
CA ASP A 101 -20.99 -3.87 -6.57
C ASP A 101 -19.74 -3.67 -7.45
N SER A 102 -19.05 -2.55 -7.29
CA SER A 102 -17.87 -2.24 -8.10
C SER A 102 -16.75 -3.27 -7.99
N PHE A 103 -16.58 -3.91 -6.83
CA PHE A 103 -15.55 -4.95 -6.63
C PHE A 103 -15.95 -6.31 -7.20
N GLN A 104 -17.22 -6.53 -7.51
CA GLN A 104 -17.67 -7.77 -8.13
C GLN A 104 -17.10 -7.97 -9.55
N ALA A 105 -16.70 -6.90 -10.22
CA ALA A 105 -16.04 -6.95 -11.52
C ALA A 105 -14.52 -7.10 -11.47
N THR A 106 -13.93 -7.27 -10.29
CA THR A 106 -12.48 -7.53 -10.16
C THR A 106 -12.14 -8.97 -10.57
N PRO A 107 -10.85 -9.26 -10.89
CA PRO A 107 -10.41 -10.60 -11.27
C PRO A 107 -10.70 -11.66 -10.21
N ASN A 108 -10.88 -12.91 -10.63
CA ASN A 108 -11.21 -14.04 -9.75
C ASN A 108 -10.16 -14.27 -8.64
N THR A 109 -8.89 -14.00 -8.90
CA THR A 109 -7.82 -14.08 -7.91
C THR A 109 -8.04 -13.12 -6.75
N PHE A 110 -8.46 -11.88 -7.05
CA PHE A 110 -8.83 -10.89 -6.06
C PHE A 110 -10.11 -11.30 -5.32
N LYS A 111 -11.16 -11.68 -6.05
CA LYS A 111 -12.43 -12.12 -5.47
C LYS A 111 -12.26 -13.25 -4.45
N LYS A 112 -11.41 -14.23 -4.73
CA LYS A 112 -11.13 -15.36 -3.83
C LYS A 112 -10.53 -14.93 -2.49
N ILE A 113 -9.74 -13.85 -2.43
CA ILE A 113 -9.16 -13.36 -1.17
C ILE A 113 -10.24 -12.84 -0.23
N PHE A 114 -11.27 -12.20 -0.78
CA PHE A 114 -12.34 -11.55 -0.03
C PHE A 114 -13.63 -12.38 0.02
N GLY A 115 -13.64 -13.59 -0.55
CA GLY A 115 -14.82 -14.46 -0.55
C GLY A 115 -15.99 -13.92 -1.38
N LEU A 116 -15.71 -13.12 -2.41
CA LEU A 116 -16.75 -12.58 -3.30
C LEU A 116 -17.24 -13.67 -4.26
N GLN A 117 -18.55 -13.93 -4.27
CA GLN A 117 -19.16 -15.00 -5.06
C GLN A 117 -20.10 -14.49 -6.16
N GLU A 118 -20.51 -13.23 -6.09
CA GLU A 118 -21.48 -12.66 -7.01
C GLU A 118 -20.87 -12.46 -8.42
N HIS A 119 -21.74 -12.63 -9.42
CA HIS A 119 -21.40 -12.34 -10.80
C HIS A 119 -21.70 -10.87 -11.10
N PRO A 120 -20.75 -10.14 -11.68
CA PRO A 120 -20.98 -8.75 -12.03
C PRO A 120 -22.06 -8.63 -13.12
N THR A 121 -22.87 -7.58 -13.05
CA THR A 121 -23.81 -7.24 -14.12
C THR A 121 -23.06 -6.81 -15.38
N LYS A 122 -23.68 -6.96 -16.55
CA LYS A 122 -23.11 -6.53 -17.82
C LYS A 122 -22.73 -5.04 -17.80
N THR A 123 -23.62 -4.20 -17.28
CA THR A 123 -23.40 -2.76 -17.14
C THR A 123 -22.17 -2.45 -16.27
N LEU A 124 -21.94 -3.21 -15.19
CA LEU A 124 -20.79 -3.02 -14.33
C LEU A 124 -19.50 -3.39 -15.07
N ILE A 125 -19.48 -4.50 -15.81
CA ILE A 125 -18.32 -4.89 -16.63
C ILE A 125 -17.99 -3.79 -17.65
N GLU A 126 -18.98 -3.29 -18.39
CA GLU A 126 -18.81 -2.21 -19.38
C GLU A 126 -18.27 -0.92 -18.71
N THR A 127 -18.76 -0.61 -17.51
CA THR A 127 -18.28 0.54 -16.74
C THR A 127 -16.80 0.38 -16.35
N ILE A 128 -16.39 -0.79 -15.85
CA ILE A 128 -15.02 -1.08 -15.48
C ILE A 128 -14.09 -1.03 -16.71
N GLU A 129 -14.50 -1.62 -17.84
CA GLU A 129 -13.73 -1.57 -19.09
C GLU A 129 -13.54 -0.12 -19.60
N SER A 130 -14.59 0.69 -19.57
CA SER A 130 -14.51 2.12 -19.93
C SER A 130 -13.52 2.88 -19.02
N ARG A 131 -13.51 2.57 -17.72
CA ARG A 131 -12.60 3.21 -16.76
C ARG A 131 -11.15 2.74 -16.92
N LYS A 132 -10.92 1.47 -17.24
CA LYS A 132 -9.59 0.94 -17.56
C LYS A 132 -8.91 1.73 -18.69
N GLY A 133 -9.67 2.16 -19.69
CA GLY A 133 -9.16 2.98 -20.80
C GLY A 133 -8.68 4.38 -20.38
N LYS A 134 -9.12 4.88 -19.22
CA LYS A 134 -8.73 6.20 -18.70
C LYS A 134 -7.51 6.15 -17.78
N LEU A 135 -7.05 4.97 -17.39
CA LEU A 135 -5.88 4.81 -16.53
C LEU A 135 -4.59 5.09 -17.32
N ASN A 136 -3.60 5.62 -16.63
CA ASN A 136 -2.28 5.83 -17.19
C ASN A 136 -1.62 4.48 -17.59
N SER A 137 -0.58 4.56 -18.40
CA SER A 137 0.15 3.38 -18.87
C SER A 137 0.93 2.69 -17.74
N VAL A 138 1.35 1.44 -17.99
CA VAL A 138 2.20 0.70 -17.03
C VAL A 138 3.56 1.38 -16.84
N GLU A 139 4.08 2.03 -17.87
CA GLU A 139 5.34 2.79 -17.83
C GLU A 139 5.22 3.98 -16.85
N HIS A 140 4.09 4.70 -16.89
CA HIS A 140 3.84 5.79 -15.96
C HIS A 140 3.79 5.28 -14.51
N VAL A 141 3.06 4.19 -14.27
CA VAL A 141 2.92 3.59 -12.94
C VAL A 141 4.28 3.08 -12.43
N ALA A 142 5.10 2.49 -13.30
CA ALA A 142 6.46 2.03 -12.97
C ALA A 142 7.39 3.19 -12.59
N GLN A 143 7.31 4.32 -13.30
CA GLN A 143 8.10 5.51 -13.01
C GLN A 143 7.68 6.19 -11.70
N SER A 144 6.45 6.01 -11.27
CA SER A 144 5.91 6.63 -10.06
C SER A 144 6.21 5.84 -8.78
N SER A 145 6.59 4.57 -8.88
CA SER A 145 6.82 3.70 -7.73
C SER A 145 7.95 2.71 -7.95
N ILE A 146 8.99 2.85 -7.12
CA ILE A 146 10.13 1.92 -7.10
C ILE A 146 9.67 0.47 -6.86
N MET A 147 8.67 0.27 -6.00
CA MET A 147 8.13 -1.07 -5.73
C MET A 147 7.51 -1.69 -6.97
N ILE A 148 6.75 -0.92 -7.74
CA ILE A 148 6.14 -1.41 -8.98
C ILE A 148 7.21 -1.70 -10.02
N ASN A 149 8.18 -0.79 -10.19
CA ASN A 149 9.30 -1.01 -11.10
C ASN A 149 10.03 -2.31 -10.78
N ASN A 150 10.33 -2.56 -9.51
CA ASN A 150 10.97 -3.81 -9.08
C ASN A 150 10.07 -5.04 -9.29
N ARG A 151 8.75 -4.92 -9.11
CA ARG A 151 7.83 -6.03 -9.40
C ARG A 151 7.77 -6.36 -10.89
N LEU A 152 7.87 -5.37 -11.77
CA LEU A 152 7.98 -5.60 -13.21
C LEU A 152 9.30 -6.28 -13.60
N LEU A 153 10.41 -5.91 -12.96
CA LEU A 153 11.74 -6.46 -13.26
C LEU A 153 11.97 -7.86 -12.67
N TYR A 154 11.52 -8.08 -11.43
CA TYR A 154 11.85 -9.30 -10.66
C TYR A 154 10.65 -10.22 -10.41
N GLY A 155 9.49 -9.87 -10.98
CA GLY A 155 8.23 -10.57 -10.73
C GLY A 155 7.53 -10.09 -9.45
N THR A 156 6.20 -10.19 -9.46
CA THR A 156 5.36 -9.78 -8.33
C THR A 156 5.48 -10.78 -7.19
N GLY A 157 6.11 -10.38 -6.09
CA GLY A 157 6.30 -11.23 -4.93
C GLY A 157 7.18 -10.59 -3.85
N PHE A 158 7.34 -11.29 -2.74
CA PHE A 158 8.13 -10.80 -1.60
C PHE A 158 9.59 -10.50 -1.97
N ARG A 159 10.17 -11.17 -2.99
CA ARG A 159 11.53 -10.91 -3.45
C ARG A 159 11.67 -9.48 -3.98
N ALA A 160 10.79 -9.05 -4.86
CA ALA A 160 10.78 -7.68 -5.39
C ALA A 160 10.58 -6.64 -4.27
N ASP A 161 9.70 -6.94 -3.33
CA ASP A 161 9.42 -6.06 -2.19
C ASP A 161 10.64 -5.94 -1.26
N VAL A 162 11.34 -7.05 -0.98
CA VAL A 162 12.62 -7.04 -0.22
C VAL A 162 13.68 -6.22 -0.97
N ILE A 163 13.83 -6.44 -2.28
CA ILE A 163 14.77 -5.66 -3.12
C ILE A 163 14.44 -4.17 -3.02
N THR A 164 13.17 -3.80 -3.10
CA THR A 164 12.73 -2.40 -2.94
C THR A 164 13.19 -1.80 -1.62
N ILE A 165 12.95 -2.52 -0.52
CA ILE A 165 13.35 -2.03 0.81
C ILE A 165 14.88 -1.93 0.92
N THR A 166 15.63 -2.87 0.33
CA THR A 166 17.11 -2.81 0.32
C THR A 166 17.67 -1.65 -0.48
N GLN A 167 16.95 -1.21 -1.52
CA GLN A 167 17.36 -0.05 -2.32
C GLN A 167 17.31 1.27 -1.58
N ILE A 168 16.44 1.36 -0.58
CA ILE A 168 16.17 2.60 0.14
C ILE A 168 17.00 2.69 1.41
N ARG A 169 17.44 1.55 1.93
CA ARG A 169 18.15 1.47 3.20
C ARG A 169 19.64 1.31 3.00
N ASN A 170 20.38 2.24 3.59
CA ASN A 170 21.83 2.13 3.76
C ASN A 170 22.24 1.35 5.02
N HIS A 171 21.31 0.60 5.65
CA HIS A 171 21.56 -0.05 6.92
C HIS A 171 21.21 -1.54 6.90
N LYS A 172 21.80 -2.25 7.84
CA LYS A 172 21.59 -3.69 8.07
C LYS A 172 20.11 -4.07 8.09
N LEU A 173 19.71 -4.95 7.19
CA LEU A 173 18.35 -5.44 7.12
C LEU A 173 18.10 -6.45 8.24
N ASN A 174 17.12 -6.16 9.10
CA ASN A 174 16.66 -7.12 10.10
C ASN A 174 15.55 -7.98 9.51
N GLY A 175 15.79 -9.31 9.42
CA GLY A 175 14.83 -10.26 8.85
C GLY A 175 13.47 -10.24 9.54
N LYS A 176 13.43 -10.09 10.87
CA LYS A 176 12.17 -9.98 11.63
C LYS A 176 11.38 -8.72 11.22
N ARG A 177 12.04 -7.58 11.15
CA ARG A 177 11.38 -6.32 10.72
C ARG A 177 10.87 -6.40 9.29
N LEU A 178 11.63 -7.04 8.38
CA LEU A 178 11.17 -7.27 7.02
C LEU A 178 9.95 -8.17 6.98
N SER A 179 9.92 -9.24 7.78
CA SER A 179 8.75 -10.13 7.84
C SER A 179 7.52 -9.41 8.39
N ASP A 180 7.68 -8.58 9.41
CA ASP A 180 6.60 -7.76 9.97
C ASP A 180 6.10 -6.71 8.97
N LEU A 181 7.02 -6.01 8.29
CA LEU A 181 6.68 -4.99 7.28
C LEU A 181 5.98 -5.59 6.05
N LEU A 182 6.40 -6.78 5.64
CA LEU A 182 5.85 -7.45 4.45
C LEU A 182 4.71 -8.43 4.79
N CYS A 183 4.31 -8.53 6.05
CA CYS A 183 3.27 -9.44 6.53
C CYS A 183 3.50 -10.88 6.05
N THR A 184 4.73 -11.39 6.22
CA THR A 184 5.11 -12.74 5.78
C THR A 184 5.94 -13.47 6.83
N ALA A 185 6.15 -14.77 6.65
CA ALA A 185 6.94 -15.58 7.58
C ALA A 185 8.43 -15.23 7.54
N ASN A 186 9.10 -15.26 8.71
CA ASN A 186 10.55 -15.07 8.82
C ASN A 186 11.34 -16.05 7.93
N SER A 187 10.88 -17.29 7.79
CA SER A 187 11.51 -18.29 6.92
C SER A 187 11.53 -17.89 5.45
N THR A 188 10.45 -17.24 4.97
CA THR A 188 10.39 -16.69 3.62
C THR A 188 11.42 -15.57 3.43
N ILE A 189 11.50 -14.66 4.38
CA ILE A 189 12.48 -13.56 4.33
C ILE A 189 13.90 -14.09 4.41
N SER A 190 14.19 -15.03 5.33
CA SER A 190 15.52 -15.63 5.46
C SER A 190 15.98 -16.30 4.17
N ARG A 191 15.09 -17.03 3.49
CA ARG A 191 15.39 -17.63 2.20
C ARG A 191 15.72 -16.56 1.14
N ILE A 192 14.91 -15.50 1.04
CA ILE A 192 15.15 -14.42 0.08
C ILE A 192 16.48 -13.72 0.37
N LEU A 193 16.78 -13.40 1.62
CA LEU A 193 18.04 -12.77 2.00
C LEU A 193 19.24 -13.66 1.68
N ASN A 194 19.14 -14.99 1.88
CA ASN A 194 20.20 -15.92 1.50
C ASN A 194 20.39 -15.97 -0.01
N ASP A 195 19.32 -15.98 -0.80
CA ASP A 195 19.40 -15.90 -2.26
C ASP A 195 20.08 -14.59 -2.71
N LEU A 196 19.69 -13.44 -2.12
CA LEU A 196 20.28 -12.15 -2.44
C LEU A 196 21.77 -12.06 -2.07
N LYS A 197 22.19 -12.71 -0.98
CA LYS A 197 23.60 -12.87 -0.63
C LYS A 197 24.36 -13.74 -1.65
N ALA A 198 23.80 -14.89 -2.01
CA ALA A 198 24.39 -15.78 -2.99
C ALA A 198 24.63 -15.09 -4.33
N CYS A 199 23.72 -14.23 -4.76
CA CYS A 199 23.84 -13.40 -5.95
C CYS A 199 24.71 -12.15 -5.75
N LYS A 200 25.32 -11.94 -4.57
CA LYS A 200 26.10 -10.75 -4.21
C LYS A 200 25.33 -9.43 -4.38
N PHE A 201 24.01 -9.48 -4.29
CA PHE A 201 23.16 -8.29 -4.33
C PHE A 201 23.22 -7.52 -3.00
N ILE A 202 23.37 -8.25 -1.89
CA ILE A 202 23.63 -7.74 -0.55
C ILE A 202 24.87 -8.40 0.03
N ASN A 203 25.57 -7.72 0.97
CA ASN A 203 26.70 -8.28 1.69
C ASN A 203 26.28 -9.22 2.81
N GLN A 204 27.24 -9.76 3.58
CA GLN A 204 26.97 -10.67 4.72
C GLN A 204 26.14 -10.00 5.83
N GLU A 205 26.20 -8.69 5.94
CA GLU A 205 25.46 -7.89 6.92
C GLU A 205 24.08 -7.47 6.41
N HIS A 206 23.66 -7.97 5.23
CA HIS A 206 22.41 -7.63 4.56
C HIS A 206 22.34 -6.17 4.05
N GLU A 207 23.49 -5.55 3.80
CA GLU A 207 23.56 -4.24 3.19
C GLU A 207 23.70 -4.36 1.66
N ARG A 208 23.13 -3.42 0.93
CA ARG A 208 23.27 -3.41 -0.52
C ARG A 208 24.71 -3.09 -0.93
N VAL A 209 25.23 -3.85 -1.89
CA VAL A 209 26.59 -3.66 -2.41
C VAL A 209 26.77 -2.37 -3.23
N LYS A 210 25.64 -1.85 -3.78
CA LYS A 210 25.65 -0.57 -4.51
C LYS A 210 24.67 0.39 -3.83
N ASN A 211 25.20 1.48 -3.29
CA ASN A 211 24.42 2.56 -2.72
C ASN A 211 23.76 3.39 -3.83
N THR A 212 22.45 3.56 -3.72
CA THR A 212 21.74 4.65 -4.37
C THR A 212 21.06 5.45 -3.26
N ASP A 213 21.51 6.67 -3.02
CA ASP A 213 20.96 7.57 -1.99
C ASP A 213 19.58 8.14 -2.38
N THR A 214 18.69 7.32 -2.89
CA THR A 214 17.36 7.77 -3.26
C THR A 214 16.40 7.56 -2.08
N TYR A 215 16.04 8.66 -1.44
CA TYR A 215 14.90 8.69 -0.51
C TYR A 215 13.60 8.81 -1.32
N PRO A 216 12.59 7.96 -1.07
CA PRO A 216 11.33 8.05 -1.75
C PRO A 216 10.56 9.30 -1.34
N GLY A 217 9.93 9.97 -2.29
CA GLY A 217 9.08 11.12 -2.04
C GLY A 217 7.79 10.79 -1.28
N MET A 218 7.31 9.55 -1.41
CA MET A 218 6.12 9.03 -0.72
C MET A 218 6.39 7.61 -0.24
N PHE A 219 5.97 7.29 0.98
CA PHE A 219 6.09 5.95 1.54
C PHE A 219 4.72 5.47 2.08
N ILE A 220 4.17 4.45 1.46
CA ILE A 220 2.96 3.75 1.94
C ILE A 220 3.31 2.29 2.14
N SER A 221 3.04 1.77 3.32
CA SER A 221 3.37 0.40 3.72
C SER A 221 2.31 -0.20 4.64
N SER A 222 2.48 -1.46 5.01
CA SER A 222 1.65 -2.11 6.02
C SER A 222 1.66 -1.37 7.37
N HIS A 223 2.75 -0.66 7.66
CA HIS A 223 2.82 0.16 8.87
C HIS A 223 1.94 1.41 8.76
N THR A 224 1.85 2.02 7.58
CA THR A 224 0.87 3.07 7.29
C THR A 224 -0.55 2.56 7.56
N LEU A 225 -0.86 1.35 7.10
CA LEU A 225 -2.17 0.73 7.35
C LEU A 225 -2.44 0.52 8.84
N ARG A 226 -1.44 0.07 9.63
CA ARG A 226 -1.58 -0.06 11.09
C ARG A 226 -1.85 1.27 11.77
N ASN A 227 -1.12 2.32 11.40
CA ASN A 227 -1.37 3.67 11.93
C ASN A 227 -2.78 4.15 11.61
N LEU A 228 -3.31 3.78 10.45
CA LEU A 228 -4.69 4.10 10.08
C LEU A 228 -5.69 3.31 10.94
N TYR A 229 -5.40 2.07 11.32
CA TYR A 229 -6.22 1.34 12.31
C TYR A 229 -6.22 2.05 13.66
N ASP A 230 -5.05 2.49 14.15
CA ASP A 230 -4.94 3.21 15.42
C ASP A 230 -5.76 4.52 15.40
N ILE A 231 -5.84 5.20 14.25
CA ILE A 231 -6.68 6.40 14.09
C ILE A 231 -8.16 6.06 14.20
N LEU A 232 -8.61 5.00 13.53
CA LEU A 232 -10.01 4.57 13.57
C LEU A 232 -10.42 4.12 14.97
N ASP A 233 -9.52 3.42 15.67
CA ASP A 233 -9.76 2.97 17.04
C ASP A 233 -9.75 4.15 18.03
N ALA A 234 -8.89 5.16 17.82
CA ALA A 234 -8.85 6.37 18.65
C ALA A 234 -10.13 7.20 18.57
N GLU A 235 -10.84 7.17 17.44
CA GLU A 235 -12.16 7.81 17.31
C GLU A 235 -13.15 7.21 18.30
N GLU A 236 -13.18 5.88 18.41
CA GLU A 236 -14.10 5.17 19.28
C GLU A 236 -13.80 5.43 20.78
N PHE A 237 -12.53 5.50 21.15
CA PHE A 237 -12.10 5.70 22.54
C PHE A 237 -12.05 7.16 22.99
N ARG A 238 -12.27 8.12 22.08
CA ARG A 238 -12.20 9.58 22.35
C ARG A 238 -10.90 10.05 23.01
N SER A 239 -9.82 9.33 22.89
CA SER A 239 -8.52 9.66 23.48
C SER A 239 -7.81 10.73 22.66
N ASP A 240 -7.63 11.91 23.24
CA ASP A 240 -6.94 13.03 22.58
C ASP A 240 -5.46 12.75 22.36
N GLU A 241 -4.83 11.96 23.23
CA GLU A 241 -3.42 11.58 23.11
C GLU A 241 -3.20 10.61 21.94
N LEU A 242 -4.08 9.60 21.79
CA LEU A 242 -4.02 8.68 20.65
C LEU A 242 -4.31 9.40 19.33
N LYS A 243 -5.25 10.33 19.31
CA LYS A 243 -5.53 11.16 18.12
C LYS A 243 -4.32 12.02 17.73
N LYS A 244 -3.64 12.61 18.72
CA LYS A 244 -2.43 13.40 18.50
C LYS A 244 -1.30 12.52 17.96
N ALA A 245 -1.05 11.37 18.57
CA ALA A 245 -0.03 10.41 18.10
C ALA A 245 -0.34 9.91 16.68
N ALA A 246 -1.60 9.61 16.39
CA ALA A 246 -2.05 9.22 15.07
C ALA A 246 -1.89 10.35 14.04
N TYR A 247 -2.21 11.58 14.41
CA TYR A 247 -2.00 12.76 13.55
C TYR A 247 -0.51 12.97 13.23
N GLU A 248 0.34 12.85 14.23
CA GLU A 248 1.80 12.96 14.07
C GLU A 248 2.35 11.82 13.21
N SER A 249 1.77 10.61 13.31
CA SER A 249 2.16 9.46 12.48
C SER A 249 1.78 9.62 11.01
N LEU A 250 0.76 10.41 10.71
CA LEU A 250 0.36 10.78 9.34
C LEU A 250 1.15 11.97 8.77
N ASP A 251 2.07 12.56 9.53
CA ASP A 251 2.99 13.55 8.99
C ASP A 251 4.08 12.88 8.16
N PHE A 252 3.74 12.58 6.92
CA PHE A 252 4.58 11.90 5.90
C PHE A 252 5.71 12.79 5.36
N ARG A 253 6.03 13.89 6.02
CA ARG A 253 7.28 14.56 5.74
C ARG A 253 8.41 13.64 6.17
N HIS A 254 9.29 13.38 5.26
CA HIS A 254 10.55 12.64 5.25
C HIS A 254 11.19 12.21 6.59
N ASP A 255 10.80 12.78 7.72
CA ASP A 255 11.60 12.78 8.92
C ASP A 255 11.27 11.72 9.95
N GLN A 256 10.00 11.32 10.10
CA GLN A 256 9.69 10.39 11.19
C GLN A 256 9.67 8.93 10.74
N PHE A 257 9.14 8.62 9.58
CA PHE A 257 9.07 7.24 9.09
C PHE A 257 10.43 6.74 8.60
N GLY A 258 11.17 7.57 7.87
CA GLY A 258 12.56 7.31 7.51
C GLY A 258 13.42 7.14 8.76
N ARG A 259 13.26 7.99 9.78
CA ARG A 259 14.04 7.95 11.03
C ARG A 259 13.64 6.78 11.94
N GLN A 260 12.38 6.39 12.05
CA GLN A 260 12.00 5.23 12.86
C GLN A 260 12.42 3.90 12.21
N LEU A 261 12.39 3.83 10.88
CA LEU A 261 12.98 2.71 10.16
C LEU A 261 14.53 2.76 10.18
N LEU A 262 15.13 3.93 10.35
CA LEU A 262 16.58 4.15 10.36
C LEU A 262 17.20 4.10 11.77
N LYS A 263 16.42 4.27 12.84
CA LYS A 263 16.91 4.36 14.23
C LYS A 263 16.93 3.06 15.02
N GLY A 264 16.70 1.94 14.41
CA GLY A 264 16.74 0.70 15.16
C GLY A 264 17.74 -0.30 14.65
#